data_2652416a1b0e244a23307c01da7916f8
#
_entry.id   2652416a1b0e244a23307c01da7916f8
#
_cell.length_a   1.000
_cell.length_b   1.000
_cell.length_c   1.000
_cell.angle_alpha   90.00
_cell.angle_beta   90.00
_cell.angle_gamma   90.00
#
_symmetry.space_group_name_H-M   'P 1'
#
loop_
_entity.id
_entity.type
_entity.pdbx_description
1 polymer ?
#
loop_
_entity_poly.entity_id
_entity_poly.type
_entity_poly.pdbx_seq_one_letter_code
_entity_poly.pdbx_strand_id
1 'polypeptide(L)'
;MWRVPTDVPQVAVPNGLKLAEVTVDTPLDEVFKHWKESGGVILKNMLTTAEADQITTELESRIDSVQRGSRVPHPDLAAFHGTKTKRVGDLINHSATFRERILENDFIHAICKRCYSEGGHNGDYWLSAATTLNASGPQPAQVLHRDLTSYPPYAQLGPDCTEPQINFLFAFSDFTDDNGATRIIPGSNKWPFHQRGNMKQTIPAEMHTGDCLLIGGKVIHAMGENKTEMERKCIQLTVIPSFLTPAEAHPFIIKLETVKKLSKRAQRFVGFRSQYPRGSPGLWTKDYIELALHLGLDDLQGAMEDLQDVLNQPKQWDTIDYDKI
;
A
#
# COMPACT_ATOMS: atom_id res chain seq x y z
N MET A 1 -23.10 -16.49 -2.59
CA MET A 1 -22.18 -16.80 -3.72
C MET A 1 -22.67 -16.04 -4.94
N TRP A 2 -21.98 -14.94 -5.32
CA TRP A 2 -22.36 -14.15 -6.49
C TRP A 2 -21.98 -14.94 -7.74
N ARG A 3 -22.97 -15.29 -8.57
CA ARG A 3 -22.69 -15.89 -9.88
C ARG A 3 -22.11 -14.80 -10.78
N VAL A 4 -20.86 -14.98 -11.18
CA VAL A 4 -20.20 -14.10 -12.16
C VAL A 4 -20.72 -14.46 -13.55
N PRO A 5 -21.14 -13.47 -14.37
CA PRO A 5 -21.46 -13.74 -15.77
C PRO A 5 -20.25 -14.35 -16.49
N THR A 6 -20.46 -15.45 -17.20
CA THR A 6 -19.40 -16.17 -17.92
C THR A 6 -18.99 -15.51 -19.25
N ASP A 7 -19.75 -14.52 -19.72
CA ASP A 7 -19.68 -13.97 -21.08
C ASP A 7 -19.12 -12.53 -21.12
N VAL A 8 -18.23 -12.17 -20.18
CA VAL A 8 -17.58 -10.85 -20.25
C VAL A 8 -16.49 -10.88 -21.33
N PRO A 9 -16.55 -10.02 -22.37
CA PRO A 9 -15.51 -9.96 -23.39
C PRO A 9 -14.16 -9.73 -22.74
N GLN A 10 -13.20 -10.59 -23.08
CA GLN A 10 -11.85 -10.45 -22.55
C GLN A 10 -11.11 -9.38 -23.35
N VAL A 11 -10.66 -8.34 -22.65
CA VAL A 11 -9.79 -7.31 -23.23
C VAL A 11 -8.43 -7.93 -23.51
N ALA A 12 -7.99 -7.89 -24.77
CA ALA A 12 -6.66 -8.36 -25.12
C ALA A 12 -5.61 -7.39 -24.59
N VAL A 13 -4.56 -7.93 -23.96
CA VAL A 13 -3.38 -7.14 -23.60
C VAL A 13 -2.38 -7.22 -24.74
N PRO A 14 -1.85 -6.10 -25.26
CA PRO A 14 -0.86 -6.11 -26.34
C PRO A 14 0.38 -6.92 -25.95
N ASN A 15 0.88 -7.73 -26.86
CA ASN A 15 2.13 -8.47 -26.65
C ASN A 15 3.30 -7.48 -26.44
N GLY A 16 4.18 -7.79 -25.48
CA GLY A 16 5.36 -6.98 -25.19
C GLY A 16 5.08 -5.70 -24.41
N LEU A 17 3.85 -5.50 -23.91
CA LEU A 17 3.56 -4.39 -23.01
C LEU A 17 4.35 -4.55 -21.73
N LYS A 18 5.02 -3.47 -21.31
CA LYS A 18 5.72 -3.36 -20.01
C LYS A 18 5.12 -2.21 -19.22
N LEU A 19 5.28 -2.26 -17.91
CA LEU A 19 4.98 -1.10 -17.06
C LEU A 19 5.97 0.02 -17.33
N ALA A 20 5.50 1.25 -17.22
CA ALA A 20 6.40 2.40 -17.23
C ALA A 20 7.35 2.34 -16.01
N GLU A 21 8.59 2.74 -16.25
CA GLU A 21 9.62 2.90 -15.22
C GLU A 21 9.89 4.40 -15.04
N VAL A 22 9.90 4.85 -13.81
CA VAL A 22 10.14 6.25 -13.42
C VAL A 22 11.14 6.31 -12.27
N THR A 23 11.72 7.47 -12.02
CA THR A 23 12.63 7.73 -10.90
C THR A 23 12.06 8.77 -9.96
N VAL A 24 12.73 9.01 -8.83
CA VAL A 24 12.35 10.07 -7.87
C VAL A 24 12.38 11.47 -8.49
N ASP A 25 13.13 11.66 -9.59
CA ASP A 25 13.23 12.95 -10.31
C ASP A 25 12.11 13.14 -11.34
N THR A 26 11.32 12.10 -11.60
CA THR A 26 10.20 12.18 -12.55
C THR A 26 9.09 13.05 -11.96
N PRO A 27 8.56 14.03 -12.71
CA PRO A 27 7.45 14.86 -12.25
C PRO A 27 6.26 14.02 -11.83
N LEU A 28 5.61 14.35 -10.71
CA LEU A 28 4.47 13.59 -10.19
C LEU A 28 3.33 13.45 -11.20
N ASP A 29 3.09 14.46 -12.04
CA ASP A 29 2.06 14.39 -13.09
C ASP A 29 2.33 13.25 -14.07
N GLU A 30 3.58 13.01 -14.41
CA GLU A 30 3.99 11.91 -15.30
C GLU A 30 3.86 10.55 -14.59
N VAL A 31 4.29 10.45 -13.34
CA VAL A 31 4.09 9.25 -12.51
C VAL A 31 2.61 8.89 -12.44
N PHE A 32 1.74 9.87 -12.15
CA PHE A 32 0.30 9.65 -12.05
C PHE A 32 -0.35 9.35 -13.39
N LYS A 33 0.14 9.92 -14.49
CA LYS A 33 -0.31 9.58 -15.83
C LYS A 33 -0.11 8.08 -16.10
N HIS A 34 1.10 7.57 -15.92
CA HIS A 34 1.42 6.15 -16.13
C HIS A 34 0.65 5.24 -15.19
N TRP A 35 0.58 5.60 -13.90
CA TRP A 35 -0.16 4.84 -12.92
C TRP A 35 -1.66 4.77 -13.22
N LYS A 36 -2.31 5.88 -13.55
CA LYS A 36 -3.73 5.92 -13.93
C LYS A 36 -4.01 5.17 -15.23
N GLU A 37 -3.06 5.16 -16.16
CA GLU A 37 -3.20 4.48 -17.45
C GLU A 37 -3.20 2.96 -17.29
N SER A 38 -2.22 2.41 -16.60
CA SER A 38 -1.99 0.96 -16.47
C SER A 38 -2.43 0.36 -15.13
N GLY A 39 -2.65 1.17 -14.09
CA GLY A 39 -2.91 0.72 -12.72
C GLY A 39 -1.67 0.40 -11.91
N GLY A 40 -0.47 0.45 -12.53
CA GLY A 40 0.81 0.24 -11.90
C GLY A 40 1.95 0.97 -12.60
N VAL A 41 3.01 1.31 -11.84
CA VAL A 41 4.23 1.94 -12.33
C VAL A 41 5.42 1.48 -11.48
N ILE A 42 6.57 1.24 -12.10
CA ILE A 42 7.80 0.85 -11.40
C ILE A 42 8.58 2.11 -11.06
N LEU A 43 8.84 2.30 -9.77
CA LEU A 43 9.68 3.36 -9.22
C LEU A 43 11.09 2.79 -9.09
N LYS A 44 12.00 3.29 -9.90
CA LYS A 44 13.39 2.78 -9.97
C LYS A 44 14.24 3.33 -8.85
N ASN A 45 15.15 2.48 -8.34
CA ASN A 45 16.20 2.85 -7.40
C ASN A 45 15.68 3.58 -6.13
N MET A 46 14.55 3.10 -5.60
CA MET A 46 13.97 3.65 -4.37
C MET A 46 14.84 3.35 -3.14
N LEU A 47 15.61 2.26 -3.20
CA LEU A 47 16.66 1.89 -2.25
C LEU A 47 17.91 1.50 -3.03
N THR A 48 19.07 1.70 -2.43
CA THR A 48 20.29 1.04 -2.87
C THR A 48 20.26 -0.43 -2.46
N THR A 49 21.02 -1.29 -3.16
CA THR A 49 21.16 -2.71 -2.76
C THR A 49 21.68 -2.84 -1.33
N ALA A 50 22.62 -1.98 -0.92
CA ALA A 50 23.16 -1.99 0.45
C ALA A 50 22.09 -1.67 1.51
N GLU A 51 21.17 -0.74 1.23
CA GLU A 51 20.05 -0.41 2.13
C GLU A 51 19.05 -1.58 2.20
N ALA A 52 18.74 -2.22 1.08
CA ALA A 52 17.89 -3.40 1.04
C ALA A 52 18.51 -4.58 1.83
N ASP A 53 19.81 -4.83 1.69
CA ASP A 53 20.54 -5.84 2.44
C ASP A 53 20.56 -5.53 3.94
N GLN A 54 20.76 -4.27 4.30
CA GLN A 54 20.75 -3.84 5.70
C GLN A 54 19.38 -4.07 6.34
N ILE A 55 18.29 -3.67 5.68
CA ILE A 55 16.91 -3.91 6.15
C ILE A 55 16.66 -5.42 6.30
N THR A 56 17.10 -6.22 5.32
CA THR A 56 16.96 -7.69 5.36
C THR A 56 17.65 -8.26 6.59
N THR A 57 18.89 -7.83 6.87
CA THR A 57 19.67 -8.25 8.04
C THR A 57 18.98 -7.85 9.36
N GLU A 58 18.51 -6.61 9.46
CA GLU A 58 17.81 -6.11 10.65
C GLU A 58 16.50 -6.87 10.92
N LEU A 59 15.84 -7.37 9.89
CA LEU A 59 14.57 -8.10 9.98
C LEU A 59 14.73 -9.63 10.10
N GLU A 60 15.92 -10.18 9.91
CA GLU A 60 16.16 -11.63 9.81
C GLU A 60 15.58 -12.40 11.01
N SER A 61 15.93 -11.99 12.24
CA SER A 61 15.42 -12.63 13.46
C SER A 61 13.89 -12.58 13.55
N ARG A 62 13.29 -11.45 13.13
CA ARG A 62 11.84 -11.29 13.13
C ARG A 62 11.19 -12.19 12.08
N ILE A 63 11.76 -12.26 10.88
CA ILE A 63 11.28 -13.12 9.78
C ILE A 63 11.39 -14.59 10.19
N ASP A 64 12.46 -15.01 10.84
CA ASP A 64 12.66 -16.39 11.25
C ASP A 64 11.74 -16.84 12.38
N SER A 65 11.27 -15.91 13.19
CA SER A 65 10.28 -16.19 14.25
C SER A 65 8.89 -16.56 13.70
N VAL A 66 8.63 -16.40 12.38
CA VAL A 66 7.32 -16.61 11.77
C VAL A 66 7.35 -17.80 10.82
N GLN A 67 6.36 -18.68 10.96
CA GLN A 67 6.17 -19.82 10.06
C GLN A 67 5.66 -19.39 8.68
N ARG A 68 5.95 -20.19 7.64
CA ARG A 68 5.42 -20.03 6.29
C ARG A 68 3.93 -20.38 6.23
N GLY A 69 3.25 -19.83 5.25
CA GLY A 69 1.83 -20.10 5.00
C GLY A 69 0.87 -19.26 5.83
N SER A 70 -0.40 -19.59 5.76
CA SER A 70 -1.45 -18.93 6.55
C SER A 70 -1.49 -19.49 7.97
N ARG A 71 -1.58 -18.60 8.97
CA ARG A 71 -1.81 -19.00 10.37
C ARG A 71 -3.26 -19.44 10.62
N VAL A 72 -4.19 -19.03 9.76
CA VAL A 72 -5.58 -19.42 9.87
C VAL A 72 -5.77 -20.69 9.05
N PRO A 73 -6.24 -21.81 9.66
CA PRO A 73 -6.36 -23.10 8.99
C PRO A 73 -7.62 -23.17 8.13
N HIS A 74 -7.78 -22.22 7.20
CA HIS A 74 -8.85 -22.19 6.23
C HIS A 74 -8.26 -22.40 4.83
N PRO A 75 -8.77 -23.38 4.04
CA PRO A 75 -8.20 -23.71 2.72
C PRO A 75 -8.11 -22.51 1.77
N ASP A 76 -9.15 -21.69 1.69
CA ASP A 76 -9.17 -20.52 0.80
C ASP A 76 -8.12 -19.45 1.20
N LEU A 77 -7.93 -19.25 2.52
CA LEU A 77 -6.89 -18.34 3.01
C LEU A 77 -5.49 -18.91 2.79
N ALA A 78 -5.31 -20.22 2.95
CA ALA A 78 -4.06 -20.89 2.67
C ALA A 78 -3.68 -20.78 1.17
N ALA A 79 -4.67 -21.00 0.29
CA ALA A 79 -4.49 -20.83 -1.16
C ALA A 79 -4.18 -19.37 -1.54
N PHE A 80 -4.86 -18.39 -0.93
CA PHE A 80 -4.62 -16.96 -1.18
C PHE A 80 -3.27 -16.50 -0.66
N HIS A 81 -2.88 -16.91 0.55
CA HIS A 81 -1.63 -16.47 1.17
C HIS A 81 -0.39 -17.18 0.60
N GLY A 82 -0.56 -18.33 -0.03
CA GLY A 82 0.53 -19.21 -0.47
C GLY A 82 1.11 -20.01 0.70
N THR A 83 1.33 -21.31 0.51
CA THR A 83 1.81 -22.21 1.56
C THR A 83 3.28 -22.02 1.90
N LYS A 84 4.06 -21.46 0.97
CA LYS A 84 5.51 -21.22 1.13
C LYS A 84 5.86 -19.74 1.32
N THR A 85 4.87 -18.85 1.52
CA THR A 85 5.10 -17.43 1.71
C THR A 85 5.17 -17.08 3.20
N LYS A 86 6.23 -16.37 3.63
CA LYS A 86 6.29 -15.72 4.95
C LYS A 86 5.69 -14.34 4.85
N ARG A 87 4.74 -14.04 5.74
CA ARG A 87 4.10 -12.71 5.90
C ARG A 87 4.39 -12.24 7.31
N VAL A 88 5.23 -11.20 7.43
CA VAL A 88 5.74 -10.73 8.72
C VAL A 88 5.50 -9.24 8.83
N GLY A 89 4.69 -8.84 9.80
CA GLY A 89 4.47 -7.46 10.18
C GLY A 89 5.40 -7.00 11.30
N ASP A 90 5.09 -5.82 11.87
CA ASP A 90 5.89 -5.22 12.97
C ASP A 90 7.31 -4.83 12.54
N LEU A 91 7.50 -4.42 11.27
CA LEU A 91 8.82 -4.08 10.73
C LEU A 91 9.42 -2.85 11.41
N ILE A 92 8.58 -1.95 11.86
CA ILE A 92 8.94 -0.64 12.44
C ILE A 92 9.75 -0.80 13.74
N ASN A 93 9.40 -1.79 14.56
CA ASN A 93 10.14 -2.05 15.78
C ASN A 93 11.52 -2.68 15.51
N HIS A 94 11.69 -3.37 14.39
CA HIS A 94 12.82 -4.26 14.16
C HIS A 94 13.87 -3.73 13.20
N SER A 95 13.55 -2.73 12.34
CA SER A 95 14.52 -2.18 11.39
C SER A 95 14.62 -0.65 11.52
N ALA A 96 15.81 -0.17 11.84
CA ALA A 96 16.13 1.26 11.86
C ALA A 96 16.19 1.81 10.43
N THR A 97 16.85 1.09 9.53
CA THR A 97 16.99 1.47 8.12
C THR A 97 15.63 1.55 7.42
N PHE A 98 14.69 0.63 7.74
CA PHE A 98 13.32 0.72 7.25
C PHE A 98 12.64 2.03 7.68
N ARG A 99 12.79 2.42 8.95
CA ARG A 99 12.24 3.69 9.46
C ARG A 99 12.81 4.88 8.72
N GLU A 100 14.13 4.93 8.55
CA GLU A 100 14.84 6.06 7.97
C GLU A 100 14.65 6.16 6.45
N ARG A 101 14.62 5.06 5.74
CA ARG A 101 14.65 5.04 4.27
C ARG A 101 13.28 4.84 3.63
N ILE A 102 12.35 4.22 4.32
CA ILE A 102 11.03 3.91 3.77
C ILE A 102 9.94 4.76 4.42
N LEU A 103 9.85 4.78 5.76
CA LEU A 103 8.82 5.60 6.42
C LEU A 103 9.03 7.11 6.25
N GLU A 104 10.27 7.57 6.08
CA GLU A 104 10.62 8.99 5.89
C GLU A 104 10.82 9.38 4.42
N ASN A 105 10.52 8.50 3.48
CA ASN A 105 10.77 8.73 2.06
C ASN A 105 9.84 9.82 1.49
N ASP A 106 10.44 10.97 1.08
CA ASP A 106 9.70 12.13 0.57
C ASP A 106 8.87 11.84 -0.67
N PHE A 107 9.38 10.98 -1.58
CA PHE A 107 8.67 10.65 -2.81
C PHE A 107 7.42 9.79 -2.54
N ILE A 108 7.50 8.84 -1.60
CA ILE A 108 6.34 8.07 -1.12
C ILE A 108 5.28 9.02 -0.57
N HIS A 109 5.68 9.94 0.32
CA HIS A 109 4.76 10.89 0.92
C HIS A 109 4.14 11.85 -0.10
N ALA A 110 4.91 12.30 -1.10
CA ALA A 110 4.41 13.14 -2.19
C ALA A 110 3.35 12.40 -3.04
N ILE A 111 3.59 11.12 -3.38
CA ILE A 111 2.63 10.27 -4.08
C ILE A 111 1.36 10.08 -3.23
N CYS A 112 1.49 9.74 -1.95
CA CYS A 112 0.35 9.54 -1.06
C CYS A 112 -0.50 10.81 -0.92
N LYS A 113 0.13 11.95 -0.65
CA LYS A 113 -0.55 13.24 -0.54
C LYS A 113 -1.30 13.58 -1.82
N ARG A 114 -0.67 13.44 -2.98
CA ARG A 114 -1.30 13.71 -4.28
C ARG A 114 -2.48 12.76 -4.55
N CYS A 115 -2.31 11.45 -4.31
CA CYS A 115 -3.33 10.45 -4.52
C CYS A 115 -4.62 10.77 -3.74
N TYR A 116 -4.47 11.10 -2.46
CA TYR A 116 -5.61 11.32 -1.57
C TYR A 116 -6.14 12.76 -1.60
N SER A 117 -5.38 13.74 -2.11
CA SER A 117 -5.89 15.09 -2.37
C SER A 117 -6.85 15.11 -3.55
N GLU A 118 -6.52 14.43 -4.65
CA GLU A 118 -7.39 14.34 -5.82
C GLU A 118 -8.70 13.61 -5.55
N GLY A 119 -8.70 12.70 -4.57
CA GLY A 119 -9.87 11.91 -4.21
C GLY A 119 -10.85 12.58 -3.26
N GLY A 120 -10.69 13.87 -2.96
CA GLY A 120 -11.56 14.54 -1.99
C GLY A 120 -11.34 14.12 -0.53
N HIS A 121 -10.19 13.55 -0.22
CA HIS A 121 -9.82 13.09 1.13
C HIS A 121 -8.95 14.09 1.89
N ASN A 122 -8.93 15.35 1.48
CA ASN A 122 -8.09 16.43 2.03
C ASN A 122 -6.59 16.10 2.05
N GLY A 123 -6.14 15.12 1.26
CA GLY A 123 -4.75 14.70 1.17
C GLY A 123 -4.21 13.96 2.39
N ASP A 124 -5.04 13.60 3.34
CA ASP A 124 -4.60 12.94 4.55
C ASP A 124 -4.65 11.40 4.40
N TYR A 125 -3.62 10.76 4.89
CA TYR A 125 -3.39 9.33 4.74
C TYR A 125 -2.59 8.78 5.92
N TRP A 126 -2.62 7.46 6.10
CA TRP A 126 -1.77 6.75 7.04
C TRP A 126 -1.41 5.35 6.54
N LEU A 127 -0.41 4.78 7.16
CA LEU A 127 0.03 3.42 6.91
C LEU A 127 -1.03 2.44 7.41
N SER A 128 -1.53 1.59 6.53
CA SER A 128 -2.43 0.50 6.91
C SER A 128 -1.67 -0.72 7.40
N ALA A 129 -0.61 -1.08 6.68
CA ALA A 129 0.25 -2.21 7.03
C ALA A 129 1.62 -2.07 6.38
N ALA A 130 2.64 -2.64 7.04
CA ALA A 130 3.96 -2.85 6.48
C ALA A 130 4.37 -4.31 6.70
N THR A 131 4.41 -5.10 5.62
CA THR A 131 4.53 -6.55 5.73
C THR A 131 5.54 -7.11 4.74
N THR A 132 6.39 -8.04 5.19
CA THR A 132 7.18 -8.84 4.24
C THR A 132 6.27 -9.82 3.49
N LEU A 133 6.59 -10.06 2.22
CA LEU A 133 5.95 -11.06 1.38
C LEU A 133 7.03 -11.93 0.74
N ASN A 134 7.70 -12.74 1.57
CA ASN A 134 8.81 -13.58 1.14
C ASN A 134 8.27 -14.91 0.63
N ALA A 135 8.34 -15.11 -0.67
CA ALA A 135 7.75 -16.24 -1.37
C ALA A 135 8.81 -17.24 -1.83
N SER A 136 8.97 -18.32 -1.13
CA SER A 136 9.83 -19.42 -1.56
C SER A 136 9.16 -20.24 -2.66
N GLY A 137 9.96 -20.69 -3.62
CA GLY A 137 9.48 -21.58 -4.68
C GLY A 137 9.83 -23.05 -4.41
N PRO A 138 9.39 -23.95 -5.30
CA PRO A 138 8.33 -23.68 -6.25
C PRO A 138 6.97 -23.54 -5.56
N GLN A 139 6.15 -22.60 -6.02
CA GLN A 139 4.75 -22.44 -5.58
C GLN A 139 3.89 -21.81 -6.67
N PRO A 140 2.58 -22.16 -6.73
CA PRO A 140 1.68 -21.63 -7.73
C PRO A 140 1.47 -20.12 -7.58
N ALA A 141 1.00 -19.49 -8.66
CA ALA A 141 0.56 -18.11 -8.62
C ALA A 141 -0.62 -17.91 -7.66
N GLN A 142 -0.70 -16.74 -7.07
CA GLN A 142 -1.85 -16.31 -6.30
C GLN A 142 -3.08 -16.13 -7.21
N VAL A 143 -4.26 -16.25 -6.66
CA VAL A 143 -5.51 -15.93 -7.35
C VAL A 143 -5.54 -14.43 -7.69
N LEU A 144 -5.92 -14.10 -8.93
CA LEU A 144 -6.11 -12.72 -9.36
C LEU A 144 -7.18 -12.03 -8.51
N HIS A 145 -6.87 -10.86 -7.99
CA HIS A 145 -7.74 -10.10 -7.09
C HIS A 145 -7.55 -8.59 -7.25
N ARG A 146 -8.44 -7.84 -6.64
CA ARG A 146 -8.32 -6.41 -6.37
C ARG A 146 -8.31 -6.20 -4.86
N ASP A 147 -7.39 -5.42 -4.36
CA ASP A 147 -7.31 -5.12 -2.92
C ASP A 147 -8.49 -4.28 -2.43
N LEU A 148 -9.08 -3.50 -3.30
CA LEU A 148 -10.27 -2.72 -3.00
C LEU A 148 -11.43 -3.58 -2.46
N THR A 149 -11.44 -4.89 -2.69
CA THR A 149 -12.48 -5.79 -2.15
C THR A 149 -12.51 -5.85 -0.63
N SER A 150 -11.43 -5.41 0.02
CA SER A 150 -11.38 -5.19 1.47
C SER A 150 -12.25 -4.01 1.94
N TYR A 151 -12.71 -3.16 1.01
CA TYR A 151 -13.51 -1.97 1.28
C TYR A 151 -14.83 -2.02 0.50
N PRO A 152 -15.85 -2.79 0.97
CA PRO A 152 -17.08 -3.04 0.23
C PRO A 152 -17.83 -1.79 -0.28
N PRO A 153 -17.87 -0.66 0.45
CA PRO A 153 -18.50 0.55 -0.07
C PRO A 153 -17.86 1.05 -1.38
N TYR A 154 -16.53 0.99 -1.49
CA TYR A 154 -15.83 1.39 -2.72
C TYR A 154 -16.14 0.47 -3.90
N ALA A 155 -16.28 -0.83 -3.63
CA ALA A 155 -16.63 -1.80 -4.67
C ALA A 155 -17.99 -1.50 -5.32
N GLN A 156 -18.90 -0.84 -4.60
CA GLN A 156 -20.22 -0.45 -5.09
C GLN A 156 -20.21 0.84 -5.91
N LEU A 157 -19.21 1.71 -5.72
CA LEU A 157 -19.10 2.99 -6.43
C LEU A 157 -18.59 2.82 -7.87
N GLY A 158 -18.01 1.67 -8.22
CA GLY A 158 -17.47 1.43 -9.56
C GLY A 158 -16.07 2.01 -9.79
N PRO A 159 -15.54 1.87 -11.02
CA PRO A 159 -14.14 2.20 -11.34
C PRO A 159 -13.80 3.69 -11.21
N ASP A 160 -14.78 4.57 -11.27
CA ASP A 160 -14.59 6.02 -11.13
C ASP A 160 -14.43 6.46 -9.66
N CYS A 161 -14.61 5.54 -8.71
CA CYS A 161 -14.37 5.86 -7.30
C CYS A 161 -12.92 6.27 -7.07
N THR A 162 -12.71 7.05 -6.01
CA THR A 162 -11.35 7.38 -5.52
C THR A 162 -10.60 6.11 -5.13
N GLU A 163 -9.27 6.18 -5.04
CA GLU A 163 -8.45 5.03 -4.68
C GLU A 163 -8.58 4.71 -3.19
N PRO A 164 -9.09 3.54 -2.79
CA PRO A 164 -9.24 3.19 -1.37
C PRO A 164 -7.93 2.80 -0.70
N GLN A 165 -6.97 2.34 -1.48
CA GLN A 165 -5.62 2.05 -1.02
C GLN A 165 -4.62 2.09 -2.18
N ILE A 166 -3.38 2.35 -1.84
CA ILE A 166 -2.23 2.18 -2.71
C ILE A 166 -1.19 1.30 -2.03
N ASN A 167 -0.46 0.55 -2.82
CA ASN A 167 0.60 -0.31 -2.34
C ASN A 167 1.92 0.03 -2.98
N PHE A 168 2.97 0.04 -2.16
CA PHE A 168 4.36 0.11 -2.56
C PHE A 168 5.00 -1.25 -2.27
N LEU A 169 5.33 -1.99 -3.32
CA LEU A 169 5.95 -3.30 -3.22
C LEU A 169 7.43 -3.18 -3.55
N PHE A 170 8.26 -3.11 -2.52
CA PHE A 170 9.72 -3.00 -2.65
C PHE A 170 10.35 -4.36 -2.95
N ALA A 171 11.20 -4.42 -3.96
CA ALA A 171 11.97 -5.60 -4.29
C ALA A 171 13.22 -5.70 -3.39
N PHE A 172 13.30 -6.74 -2.58
CA PHE A 172 14.44 -7.11 -1.73
C PHE A 172 15.24 -8.30 -2.28
N SER A 173 14.87 -8.74 -3.44
CA SER A 173 15.59 -9.59 -4.39
C SER A 173 15.11 -9.22 -5.77
N ASP A 174 15.79 -9.58 -6.82
CA ASP A 174 15.27 -9.36 -8.16
C ASP A 174 13.94 -10.08 -8.36
N PHE A 175 13.02 -9.42 -9.05
CA PHE A 175 11.72 -9.96 -9.45
C PHE A 175 11.78 -10.29 -10.94
N THR A 176 11.56 -11.55 -11.27
CA THR A 176 11.48 -12.04 -12.64
C THR A 176 10.18 -12.82 -12.83
N ASP A 177 9.75 -13.01 -14.07
CA ASP A 177 8.58 -13.82 -14.36
C ASP A 177 8.71 -15.26 -13.81
N ASP A 178 9.93 -15.80 -13.77
CA ASP A 178 10.16 -17.15 -13.28
C ASP A 178 10.17 -17.29 -11.75
N ASN A 179 10.52 -16.23 -11.00
CA ASN A 179 10.56 -16.29 -9.54
C ASN A 179 9.33 -15.69 -8.85
N GLY A 180 8.28 -15.41 -9.62
CA GLY A 180 7.01 -14.96 -9.08
C GLY A 180 6.90 -13.45 -8.90
N ALA A 181 7.46 -12.65 -9.84
CA ALA A 181 7.17 -11.23 -9.94
C ALA A 181 5.67 -10.96 -9.85
N THR A 182 5.28 -9.86 -9.22
CA THR A 182 3.87 -9.44 -9.19
C THR A 182 3.36 -9.27 -10.61
N ARG A 183 2.24 -9.89 -10.91
CA ARG A 183 1.59 -9.82 -12.22
C ARG A 183 0.38 -8.91 -12.13
N ILE A 184 0.22 -8.01 -13.09
CA ILE A 184 -0.91 -7.10 -13.15
C ILE A 184 -1.58 -7.17 -14.52
N ILE A 185 -2.90 -6.90 -14.57
CA ILE A 185 -3.63 -6.70 -15.81
C ILE A 185 -3.65 -5.19 -16.08
N PRO A 186 -2.86 -4.67 -17.04
CA PRO A 186 -2.79 -3.25 -17.30
C PRO A 186 -4.15 -2.67 -17.70
N GLY A 187 -4.50 -1.51 -17.12
CA GLY A 187 -5.76 -0.83 -17.38
C GLY A 187 -6.99 -1.42 -16.70
N SER A 188 -6.86 -2.52 -15.95
CA SER A 188 -7.97 -3.16 -15.25
C SER A 188 -8.51 -2.33 -14.06
N ASN A 189 -7.77 -1.32 -13.63
CA ASN A 189 -8.23 -0.31 -12.68
C ASN A 189 -9.43 0.51 -13.19
N LYS A 190 -9.63 0.55 -14.52
CA LYS A 190 -10.75 1.23 -15.21
C LYS A 190 -11.90 0.27 -15.56
N TRP A 191 -11.75 -1.02 -15.31
CA TRP A 191 -12.79 -1.99 -15.65
C TRP A 191 -13.91 -2.00 -14.60
N PRO A 192 -15.16 -2.29 -15.01
CA PRO A 192 -16.21 -2.58 -14.05
C PRO A 192 -15.75 -3.64 -13.04
N PHE A 193 -16.03 -3.47 -11.75
CA PHE A 193 -15.44 -4.32 -10.72
C PHE A 193 -15.96 -5.77 -10.69
N HIS A 194 -17.11 -6.03 -11.32
CA HIS A 194 -17.57 -7.39 -11.55
C HIS A 194 -16.78 -8.11 -12.66
N GLN A 195 -16.07 -7.37 -13.51
CA GLN A 195 -15.23 -7.95 -14.55
C GLN A 195 -13.99 -8.57 -13.92
N ARG A 196 -13.79 -9.85 -14.21
CA ARG A 196 -12.61 -10.61 -13.82
C ARG A 196 -11.67 -10.75 -15.00
N GLY A 197 -10.39 -10.88 -14.71
CA GLY A 197 -9.38 -11.20 -15.71
C GLY A 197 -8.89 -12.65 -15.58
N ASN A 198 -7.94 -13.01 -16.42
CA ASN A 198 -7.21 -14.28 -16.34
C ASN A 198 -5.70 -14.05 -16.46
N MET A 199 -4.90 -15.07 -16.11
CA MET A 199 -3.44 -14.96 -16.08
C MET A 199 -2.80 -14.65 -17.45
N LYS A 200 -3.46 -14.98 -18.58
CA LYS A 200 -2.95 -14.66 -19.92
C LYS A 200 -3.02 -13.17 -20.26
N GLN A 201 -3.82 -12.41 -19.52
CA GLN A 201 -3.94 -10.95 -19.67
C GLN A 201 -2.94 -10.19 -18.79
N THR A 202 -2.18 -10.89 -17.96
CA THR A 202 -1.26 -10.25 -17.03
C THR A 202 0.12 -10.07 -17.64
N ILE A 203 0.81 -9.03 -17.16
CA ILE A 203 2.24 -8.83 -17.40
C ILE A 203 2.99 -8.87 -16.07
N PRO A 204 4.24 -9.39 -16.03
CA PRO A 204 5.06 -9.36 -14.83
C PRO A 204 5.62 -7.95 -14.60
N ALA A 205 5.66 -7.53 -13.35
CA ALA A 205 6.41 -6.36 -12.90
C ALA A 205 7.83 -6.81 -12.54
N GLU A 206 8.68 -6.93 -13.55
CA GLU A 206 10.09 -7.30 -13.33
C GLU A 206 10.85 -6.10 -12.78
N MET A 207 11.63 -6.33 -11.73
CA MET A 207 12.33 -5.29 -10.98
C MET A 207 13.68 -5.79 -10.49
N HIS A 208 14.64 -4.89 -10.35
CA HIS A 208 15.87 -5.17 -9.61
C HIS A 208 15.69 -4.88 -8.13
N THR A 209 16.54 -5.46 -7.31
CA THR A 209 16.62 -5.14 -5.88
C THR A 209 16.76 -3.64 -5.66
N GLY A 210 15.89 -3.08 -4.81
CA GLY A 210 15.81 -1.66 -4.54
C GLY A 210 14.75 -0.89 -5.35
N ASP A 211 14.19 -1.48 -6.41
CA ASP A 211 13.04 -0.92 -7.12
C ASP A 211 11.75 -1.11 -6.31
N CYS A 212 10.71 -0.36 -6.68
CA CYS A 212 9.42 -0.46 -6.03
C CYS A 212 8.28 -0.40 -7.05
N LEU A 213 7.34 -1.33 -6.98
CA LEU A 213 6.11 -1.29 -7.75
C LEU A 213 5.03 -0.52 -6.98
N LEU A 214 4.56 0.58 -7.54
CA LEU A 214 3.35 1.29 -7.08
C LEU A 214 2.14 0.71 -7.80
N ILE A 215 1.16 0.20 -7.06
CA ILE A 215 -0.14 -0.24 -7.59
C ILE A 215 -1.30 0.33 -6.77
N GLY A 216 -2.44 0.56 -7.41
CA GLY A 216 -3.70 0.92 -6.74
C GLY A 216 -4.51 -0.31 -6.35
N GLY A 217 -5.39 -0.14 -5.38
CA GLY A 217 -6.32 -1.21 -4.94
C GLY A 217 -7.34 -1.62 -6.00
N LYS A 218 -7.54 -0.81 -7.03
CA LYS A 218 -8.49 -1.08 -8.12
C LYS A 218 -7.95 -1.99 -9.22
N VAL A 219 -6.62 -2.13 -9.35
CA VAL A 219 -6.01 -2.94 -10.41
C VAL A 219 -6.10 -4.43 -10.09
N ILE A 220 -6.39 -5.25 -11.10
CA ILE A 220 -6.33 -6.72 -10.94
C ILE A 220 -4.88 -7.16 -10.98
N HIS A 221 -4.45 -7.84 -9.91
CA HIS A 221 -3.08 -8.32 -9.77
C HIS A 221 -3.01 -9.63 -8.99
N ALA A 222 -1.83 -10.22 -8.97
CA ALA A 222 -1.49 -11.38 -8.16
C ALA A 222 0.03 -11.52 -8.02
N MET A 223 0.51 -12.23 -7.04
CA MET A 223 1.84 -12.79 -7.06
C MET A 223 1.93 -13.82 -8.18
N GLY A 224 2.96 -13.76 -9.02
CA GLY A 224 3.24 -14.73 -10.06
C GLY A 224 3.61 -16.11 -9.50
N GLU A 225 3.62 -17.12 -10.35
CA GLU A 225 4.16 -18.42 -10.01
C GLU A 225 5.68 -18.31 -9.78
N ASN A 226 6.15 -18.82 -8.66
CA ASN A 226 7.58 -19.00 -8.46
C ASN A 226 7.96 -20.44 -8.88
N LYS A 227 8.59 -20.58 -10.03
CA LYS A 227 9.03 -21.84 -10.62
C LYS A 227 10.42 -22.26 -10.14
N THR A 228 11.14 -21.34 -9.48
CA THR A 228 12.52 -21.53 -9.02
C THR A 228 12.57 -22.12 -7.62
N GLU A 229 13.74 -22.55 -7.18
CA GLU A 229 13.98 -22.92 -5.77
C GLU A 229 14.33 -21.70 -4.89
N MET A 230 14.44 -20.51 -5.47
CA MET A 230 14.84 -19.30 -4.77
C MET A 230 13.66 -18.67 -4.03
N GLU A 231 13.97 -17.89 -3.00
CA GLU A 231 13.00 -17.05 -2.31
C GLU A 231 12.97 -15.65 -2.93
N ARG A 232 11.80 -15.24 -3.42
CA ARG A 232 11.55 -13.86 -3.82
C ARG A 232 11.17 -13.03 -2.58
N LYS A 233 11.97 -12.02 -2.25
CA LYS A 233 11.81 -11.18 -1.06
C LYS A 233 11.16 -9.85 -1.42
N CYS A 234 10.09 -9.49 -0.71
CA CYS A 234 9.33 -8.26 -0.89
C CYS A 234 8.97 -7.64 0.45
N ILE A 235 8.94 -6.33 0.52
CA ILE A 235 8.22 -5.60 1.56
C ILE A 235 7.11 -4.79 0.90
N GLN A 236 5.88 -4.96 1.38
CA GLN A 236 4.71 -4.20 0.95
C GLN A 236 4.36 -3.16 2.00
N LEU A 237 4.20 -1.91 1.57
CA LEU A 237 3.52 -0.88 2.34
C LEU A 237 2.13 -0.68 1.73
N THR A 238 1.11 -0.80 2.55
CA THR A 238 -0.27 -0.46 2.19
C THR A 238 -0.62 0.87 2.83
N VAL A 239 -1.00 1.85 2.03
CA VAL A 239 -1.40 3.19 2.48
C VAL A 239 -2.87 3.41 2.12
N ILE A 240 -3.60 4.00 3.05
CA ILE A 240 -5.03 4.27 2.93
C ILE A 240 -5.35 5.71 3.33
N PRO A 241 -6.49 6.28 2.87
CA PRO A 241 -6.96 7.57 3.40
C PRO A 241 -7.23 7.44 4.90
N SER A 242 -7.00 8.51 5.65
CA SER A 242 -7.00 8.48 7.11
C SER A 242 -8.34 8.13 7.77
N PHE A 243 -9.45 8.23 7.04
CA PHE A 243 -10.78 7.87 7.56
C PHE A 243 -11.07 6.35 7.49
N LEU A 244 -10.21 5.56 6.84
CA LEU A 244 -10.28 4.10 6.88
C LEU A 244 -9.43 3.56 8.02
N THR A 245 -9.86 2.45 8.62
CA THR A 245 -9.12 1.80 9.72
C THR A 245 -7.93 1.02 9.16
N PRO A 246 -6.71 1.23 9.69
CA PRO A 246 -5.54 0.44 9.32
C PRO A 246 -5.70 -1.06 9.60
N ALA A 247 -5.07 -1.90 8.76
CA ALA A 247 -5.05 -3.35 8.97
C ALA A 247 -4.14 -3.76 10.14
N GLU A 248 -3.03 -3.05 10.35
CA GLU A 248 -2.17 -3.23 11.53
C GLU A 248 -2.49 -2.16 12.58
N ALA A 249 -2.67 -2.59 13.82
CA ALA A 249 -2.96 -1.73 14.96
C ALA A 249 -1.66 -1.08 15.50
N HIS A 250 -0.98 -0.30 14.67
CA HIS A 250 0.34 0.28 14.96
C HIS A 250 0.45 0.94 16.35
N PRO A 251 -0.54 1.73 16.85
CA PRO A 251 -0.47 2.32 18.19
C PRO A 251 -0.40 1.31 19.34
N PHE A 252 -0.79 0.05 19.11
CA PHE A 252 -0.69 -1.03 20.10
C PHE A 252 0.51 -1.95 19.86
N ILE A 253 1.13 -1.89 18.69
CA ILE A 253 2.22 -2.78 18.27
C ILE A 253 3.56 -2.08 18.42
N ILE A 254 3.66 -0.82 17.98
CA ILE A 254 4.92 -0.09 17.98
C ILE A 254 5.24 0.41 19.40
N LYS A 255 6.44 0.14 19.85
CA LYS A 255 6.91 0.60 21.17
C LYS A 255 7.01 2.12 21.19
N LEU A 256 6.51 2.75 22.25
CA LEU A 256 6.49 4.21 22.39
C LEU A 256 7.91 4.81 22.29
N GLU A 257 8.93 4.11 22.80
CA GLU A 257 10.33 4.54 22.70
C GLU A 257 10.84 4.54 21.24
N THR A 258 10.30 3.66 20.39
CA THR A 258 10.57 3.67 18.95
C THR A 258 9.87 4.86 18.30
N VAL A 259 8.60 5.09 18.63
CA VAL A 259 7.81 6.19 18.08
C VAL A 259 8.41 7.55 18.41
N LYS A 260 8.89 7.75 19.65
CA LYS A 260 9.55 9.01 20.08
C LYS A 260 10.80 9.37 19.27
N LYS A 261 11.41 8.39 18.59
CA LYS A 261 12.58 8.61 17.71
C LYS A 261 12.20 8.92 16.27
N LEU A 262 10.93 8.75 15.89
CA LEU A 262 10.44 9.07 14.55
C LEU A 262 10.21 10.58 14.42
N SER A 263 10.29 11.10 13.19
CA SER A 263 9.81 12.45 12.90
C SER A 263 8.29 12.56 13.17
N LYS A 264 7.79 13.78 13.36
CA LYS A 264 6.34 14.01 13.48
C LYS A 264 5.57 13.44 12.28
N ARG A 265 6.13 13.56 11.06
CA ARG A 265 5.55 12.99 9.84
C ARG A 265 5.41 11.46 9.94
N ALA A 266 6.45 10.76 10.32
CA ALA A 266 6.40 9.31 10.47
C ALA A 266 5.50 8.87 11.64
N GLN A 267 5.50 9.59 12.77
CA GLN A 267 4.57 9.35 13.87
C GLN A 267 3.12 9.44 13.41
N ARG A 268 2.78 10.49 12.65
CA ARG A 268 1.45 10.68 12.06
C ARG A 268 1.12 9.59 11.03
N PHE A 269 2.09 9.23 10.20
CA PHE A 269 1.94 8.20 9.18
C PHE A 269 1.63 6.83 9.78
N VAL A 270 2.25 6.47 10.89
CA VAL A 270 1.97 5.20 11.58
C VAL A 270 0.80 5.26 12.59
N GLY A 271 0.02 6.33 12.55
CA GLY A 271 -1.26 6.41 13.25
C GLY A 271 -1.19 6.90 14.71
N PHE A 272 -0.06 7.47 15.17
CA PHE A 272 0.03 8.08 16.51
C PHE A 272 -0.55 9.50 16.52
N ARG A 273 -1.77 9.62 16.08
CA ARG A 273 -2.56 10.86 16.02
C ARG A 273 -4.04 10.54 15.89
N SER A 274 -4.87 11.54 16.08
CA SER A 274 -6.30 11.40 15.76
C SER A 274 -6.50 11.34 14.24
N GLN A 275 -7.63 10.80 13.84
CA GLN A 275 -8.07 10.83 12.47
C GLN A 275 -8.25 12.27 11.99
N TYR A 276 -7.90 12.52 10.75
CA TYR A 276 -8.12 13.78 10.08
C TYR A 276 -9.38 13.68 9.17
N PRO A 277 -10.23 14.71 9.06
CA PRO A 277 -10.21 15.96 9.84
C PRO A 277 -10.58 15.73 11.31
N ARG A 278 -10.09 16.60 12.19
CA ARG A 278 -10.39 16.54 13.62
C ARG A 278 -11.90 16.59 13.88
N GLY A 279 -12.34 15.88 14.91
CA GLY A 279 -13.76 15.79 15.25
C GLY A 279 -14.54 14.78 14.38
N SER A 280 -13.91 14.14 13.39
CA SER A 280 -14.52 12.99 12.72
C SER A 280 -14.76 11.86 13.74
N PRO A 281 -15.88 11.13 13.60
CA PRO A 281 -16.16 9.98 14.46
C PRO A 281 -15.17 8.87 14.09
N GLY A 282 -14.11 8.79 14.75
CA GLY A 282 -13.06 7.81 14.53
C GLY A 282 -11.95 8.11 15.49
N LEU A 283 -11.50 7.30 16.05
CA LEU A 283 -10.36 6.82 16.74
C LEU A 283 -9.33 7.88 17.12
N TRP A 284 -8.88 7.71 18.32
CA TRP A 284 -7.65 8.24 18.85
C TRP A 284 -7.76 9.64 19.44
N THR A 285 -8.94 10.00 19.98
CA THR A 285 -9.04 11.07 20.95
C THR A 285 -9.38 10.52 22.33
N LYS A 286 -8.90 11.15 23.37
CA LYS A 286 -9.34 10.94 24.74
C LYS A 286 -9.81 12.29 25.30
N ASP A 287 -11.06 12.37 25.74
CA ASP A 287 -11.65 13.61 26.25
C ASP A 287 -11.51 14.80 25.28
N TYR A 288 -11.66 14.52 23.96
CA TYR A 288 -11.40 15.44 22.84
C TYR A 288 -9.94 15.93 22.74
N ILE A 289 -9.02 15.30 23.46
CA ILE A 289 -7.58 15.57 23.37
C ILE A 289 -6.97 14.64 22.31
N GLU A 290 -6.12 15.22 21.45
CA GLU A 290 -5.34 14.52 20.46
C GLU A 290 -4.51 13.39 21.08
N LEU A 291 -4.46 12.22 20.43
CA LEU A 291 -3.66 11.10 20.91
C LEU A 291 -2.18 11.47 21.10
N ALA A 292 -1.61 12.23 20.15
CA ALA A 292 -0.21 12.64 20.22
C ALA A 292 0.08 13.48 21.48
N LEU A 293 -0.81 14.40 21.84
CA LEU A 293 -0.71 15.17 23.09
C LEU A 293 -0.80 14.27 24.32
N HIS A 294 -1.77 13.34 24.32
CA HIS A 294 -1.96 12.41 25.44
C HIS A 294 -0.75 11.51 25.69
N LEU A 295 -0.03 11.15 24.62
CA LEU A 295 1.17 10.32 24.67
C LEU A 295 2.47 11.11 24.88
N GLY A 296 2.39 12.46 24.96
CA GLY A 296 3.57 13.31 25.07
C GLY A 296 4.47 13.30 23.82
N LEU A 297 3.87 13.05 22.65
CA LEU A 297 4.54 13.11 21.35
C LEU A 297 4.45 14.49 20.70
N ASP A 298 3.54 15.32 21.16
CA ASP A 298 3.31 16.69 20.73
C ASP A 298 3.02 17.60 21.92
N ASP A 299 3.04 18.91 21.71
CA ASP A 299 2.65 19.92 22.68
C ASP A 299 1.43 20.74 22.20
N LEU A 300 0.92 21.61 23.05
CA LEU A 300 -0.24 22.44 22.72
C LEU A 300 0.03 23.39 21.54
N GLN A 301 1.26 23.87 21.38
CA GLN A 301 1.63 24.75 20.29
C GLN A 301 1.56 24.01 18.95
N GLY A 302 2.21 22.84 18.83
CA GLY A 302 2.16 22.01 17.61
C GLY A 302 0.73 21.58 17.28
N ALA A 303 -0.09 21.25 18.29
CA ALA A 303 -1.50 20.92 18.07
C ALA A 303 -2.34 22.11 17.59
N MET A 304 -2.00 23.33 18.02
CA MET A 304 -2.66 24.56 17.55
C MET A 304 -2.26 24.91 16.12
N GLU A 305 -0.99 24.73 15.75
CA GLU A 305 -0.49 24.93 14.38
C GLU A 305 -1.19 23.94 13.42
N ASP A 306 -1.27 22.66 13.77
CA ASP A 306 -2.00 21.64 13.01
C ASP A 306 -3.48 21.99 12.84
N LEU A 307 -4.13 22.51 13.89
CA LEU A 307 -5.53 22.96 13.82
C LEU A 307 -5.70 24.16 12.88
N GLN A 308 -4.77 25.12 12.94
CA GLN A 308 -4.82 26.28 12.07
C GLN A 308 -4.67 25.89 10.59
N ASP A 309 -3.77 24.94 10.30
CA ASP A 309 -3.62 24.41 8.94
C ASP A 309 -4.90 23.75 8.43
N VAL A 310 -5.60 23.01 9.30
CA VAL A 310 -6.91 22.41 8.98
C VAL A 310 -7.97 23.50 8.70
N LEU A 311 -8.00 24.54 9.53
CA LEU A 311 -8.98 25.61 9.39
C LEU A 311 -8.73 26.48 8.14
N ASN A 312 -7.49 26.59 7.70
CA ASN A 312 -7.10 27.33 6.52
C ASN A 312 -7.35 26.57 5.20
N GLN A 313 -7.63 25.27 5.24
CA GLN A 313 -7.93 24.50 4.03
C GLN A 313 -9.35 24.81 3.53
N PRO A 314 -9.54 24.87 2.20
CA PRO A 314 -10.87 25.00 1.62
C PRO A 314 -11.77 23.88 2.15
N LYS A 315 -12.93 24.22 2.69
CA LYS A 315 -13.89 23.21 3.11
C LYS A 315 -14.49 22.57 1.89
N GLN A 316 -14.48 21.26 1.85
CA GLN A 316 -14.91 20.49 0.68
C GLN A 316 -16.39 20.78 0.32
N TRP A 317 -17.26 21.03 1.32
CA TRP A 317 -18.64 21.40 1.09
C TRP A 317 -18.85 22.82 0.55
N ASP A 318 -17.85 23.72 0.65
CA ASP A 318 -17.91 25.03 0.04
C ASP A 318 -17.80 24.96 -1.50
N THR A 319 -17.39 23.80 -2.04
CA THR A 319 -17.26 23.52 -3.48
C THR A 319 -18.39 22.65 -4.02
N ILE A 320 -19.31 22.15 -3.17
CA ILE A 320 -20.45 21.35 -3.61
C ILE A 320 -21.49 22.29 -4.21
N ASP A 321 -21.73 22.13 -5.48
CA ASP A 321 -22.82 22.78 -6.20
C ASP A 321 -24.11 22.00 -5.93
N TYR A 322 -24.83 22.40 -4.88
CA TYR A 322 -26.06 21.75 -4.45
C TYR A 322 -27.21 21.85 -5.50
N ASP A 323 -27.09 22.75 -6.48
CA ASP A 323 -28.08 22.86 -7.56
C ASP A 323 -27.89 21.78 -8.65
N LYS A 324 -26.82 20.96 -8.53
CA LYS A 324 -26.51 19.85 -9.45
C LYS A 324 -26.72 18.46 -8.84
N ILE A 325 -27.15 18.38 -7.60
CA ILE A 325 -27.52 17.15 -6.91
C ILE A 325 -29.05 17.06 -6.88
#